data_4ed15af05f8b4209fdc43b511e1a9a29
#
_entry.id   4ed15af05f8b4209fdc43b511e1a9a29
#
_cell.length_a   1.000
_cell.length_b   1.000
_cell.length_c   1.000
_cell.angle_alpha   90.00
_cell.angle_beta   90.00
_cell.angle_gamma   90.00
#
_symmetry.space_group_name_H-M   'P 1'
#
loop_
_entity.id
_entity.type
_entity.pdbx_description
1 polymer ?
#
loop_
_entity_poly.entity_id
_entity_poly.type
_entity_poly.pdbx_seq_one_letter_code
_entity_poly.pdbx_strand_id
1 'polypeptide(L)'
;MRIHLLNRVVLAVCLVAGAGAVSAEQPGGVAKQFTGHWRLVGFDNFDEKGAARPSPFVGGRILYDAHGNMSAQLTHAARKPLSTPSTEAERAAAYAGYVSYFGRFTLDETQRSVTHHVEGSTNPNWVNTTLVRYYAFSDDGNRLMLSVKNAAGRVTGTLTWERLR
;
A
#
# COMPACT_ATOMS: atom_id res chain seq x y z
N MET A 1 49.32 67.24 22.83
CA MET A 1 48.83 65.98 23.34
C MET A 1 47.63 65.58 22.49
N ARG A 2 47.85 64.74 21.48
CA ARG A 2 46.80 64.36 20.48
C ARG A 2 46.24 63.00 20.84
N ILE A 3 44.94 62.92 21.15
CA ILE A 3 44.21 61.72 21.44
C ILE A 3 43.60 61.19 20.13
N HIS A 4 44.05 60.01 19.66
CA HIS A 4 43.44 59.35 18.51
C HIS A 4 42.24 58.50 18.99
N LEU A 5 41.04 58.86 18.52
CA LEU A 5 39.83 58.05 18.64
C LEU A 5 39.88 56.94 17.57
N LEU A 6 39.96 55.70 18.01
CA LEU A 6 39.74 54.53 17.13
C LEU A 6 38.26 54.30 16.95
N ASN A 7 37.81 54.43 15.76
CA ASN A 7 36.43 54.11 15.35
C ASN A 7 36.35 52.60 15.09
N ARG A 8 35.67 51.82 15.97
CA ARG A 8 35.38 50.39 15.77
C ARG A 8 34.10 50.30 14.97
N VAL A 9 34.22 49.88 13.69
CA VAL A 9 33.08 49.46 12.89
C VAL A 9 32.72 48.05 13.26
N VAL A 10 31.55 47.84 13.89
CA VAL A 10 30.98 46.55 14.15
C VAL A 10 30.19 46.11 12.92
N LEU A 11 30.71 45.13 12.18
CA LEU A 11 30.06 44.52 11.05
C LEU A 11 29.06 43.47 11.57
N ALA A 12 27.77 43.80 11.56
CA ALA A 12 26.70 42.84 11.89
C ALA A 12 26.50 41.90 10.70
N VAL A 13 26.92 40.64 10.83
CA VAL A 13 26.62 39.57 9.88
C VAL A 13 25.23 39.04 10.18
N CYS A 14 24.24 39.43 9.36
CA CYS A 14 22.91 38.79 9.39
C CYS A 14 23.00 37.37 8.76
N LEU A 15 23.00 36.34 9.57
CA LEU A 15 22.74 34.96 9.10
C LEU A 15 21.26 34.87 8.72
N VAL A 16 20.94 34.89 7.44
CA VAL A 16 19.63 34.48 6.95
C VAL A 16 19.60 32.95 6.95
N ALA A 17 19.00 32.34 7.96
CA ALA A 17 18.66 30.91 7.95
C ALA A 17 17.54 30.70 6.94
N GLY A 18 17.92 30.28 5.73
CA GLY A 18 16.97 29.82 4.73
C GLY A 18 16.32 28.53 5.22
N ALA A 19 15.10 28.60 5.74
CA ALA A 19 14.25 27.43 5.92
C ALA A 19 13.94 26.86 4.53
N GLY A 20 14.69 25.87 4.10
CA GLY A 20 14.37 25.08 2.91
C GLY A 20 13.02 24.42 3.13
N ALA A 21 11.98 24.92 2.47
CA ALA A 21 10.71 24.21 2.37
C ALA A 21 11.01 22.88 1.68
N VAL A 22 10.89 21.77 2.43
CA VAL A 22 10.86 20.43 1.85
C VAL A 22 9.56 20.36 1.04
N SER A 23 9.68 20.65 -0.25
CA SER A 23 8.59 20.45 -1.20
C SER A 23 8.31 18.94 -1.20
N ALA A 24 7.13 18.52 -0.74
CA ALA A 24 6.67 17.17 -0.92
C ALA A 24 6.61 16.94 -2.44
N GLU A 25 7.53 16.12 -2.95
CA GLU A 25 7.59 15.74 -4.35
C GLU A 25 6.26 15.12 -4.74
N GLN A 26 5.52 15.75 -5.65
CA GLN A 26 4.25 15.20 -6.14
C GLN A 26 4.56 13.85 -6.79
N PRO A 27 3.79 12.77 -6.46
CA PRO A 27 4.04 11.47 -7.06
C PRO A 27 4.03 11.57 -8.58
N GLY A 28 5.19 11.38 -9.20
CA GLY A 28 5.34 11.37 -10.65
C GLY A 28 5.00 9.99 -11.23
N GLY A 29 4.60 9.92 -12.49
CA GLY A 29 4.56 8.68 -13.25
C GLY A 29 3.65 7.59 -12.65
N VAL A 30 4.24 6.46 -12.29
CA VAL A 30 3.53 5.25 -11.84
C VAL A 30 2.83 5.44 -10.49
N ALA A 31 3.39 6.20 -9.55
CA ALA A 31 2.77 6.45 -8.24
C ALA A 31 1.39 7.12 -8.39
N LYS A 32 1.26 8.04 -9.36
CA LYS A 32 -0.04 8.67 -9.68
C LYS A 32 -1.05 7.66 -10.24
N GLN A 33 -0.58 6.65 -10.98
CA GLN A 33 -1.45 5.59 -11.48
C GLN A 33 -1.97 4.69 -10.35
N PHE A 34 -1.20 4.47 -9.28
CA PHE A 34 -1.66 3.73 -8.10
C PHE A 34 -2.72 4.50 -7.32
N THR A 35 -2.54 5.82 -7.16
CA THR A 35 -3.39 6.66 -6.30
C THR A 35 -4.86 6.54 -6.65
N GLY A 36 -5.67 6.26 -5.62
CA GLY A 36 -7.13 6.14 -5.73
C GLY A 36 -7.69 4.91 -5.03
N HIS A 37 -8.99 4.73 -5.22
CA HIS A 37 -9.76 3.61 -4.70
C HIS A 37 -9.99 2.57 -5.78
N TRP A 38 -9.82 1.30 -5.43
CA TRP A 38 -9.95 0.18 -6.34
C TRP A 38 -10.89 -0.88 -5.77
N ARG A 39 -11.67 -1.50 -6.62
CA ARG A 39 -12.57 -2.60 -6.30
C ARG A 39 -12.00 -3.91 -6.86
N LEU A 40 -11.99 -4.98 -6.08
CA LEU A 40 -11.66 -6.32 -6.56
C LEU A 40 -12.72 -6.79 -7.56
N VAL A 41 -12.27 -7.22 -8.73
CA VAL A 41 -13.14 -7.77 -9.79
C VAL A 41 -12.75 -9.18 -10.22
N GLY A 42 -11.57 -9.66 -9.81
CA GLY A 42 -11.08 -11.01 -10.11
C GLY A 42 -9.94 -11.43 -9.19
N PHE A 43 -9.84 -12.73 -8.97
CA PHE A 43 -8.68 -13.34 -8.32
C PHE A 43 -8.42 -14.71 -8.96
N ASP A 44 -7.37 -14.77 -9.76
CA ASP A 44 -6.82 -16.03 -10.27
C ASP A 44 -5.90 -16.60 -9.21
N ASN A 45 -6.16 -17.82 -8.76
CA ASN A 45 -5.44 -18.49 -7.70
C ASN A 45 -4.88 -19.82 -8.22
N PHE A 46 -3.62 -20.11 -7.91
CA PHE A 46 -2.92 -21.29 -8.40
C PHE A 46 -2.22 -22.01 -7.24
N ASP A 47 -2.12 -23.33 -7.34
CA ASP A 47 -1.27 -24.09 -6.42
C ASP A 47 0.21 -24.00 -6.83
N GLU A 48 1.08 -24.62 -6.04
CA GLU A 48 2.52 -24.60 -6.25
C GLU A 48 2.94 -25.23 -7.60
N LYS A 49 2.08 -26.09 -8.18
CA LYS A 49 2.30 -26.74 -9.49
C LYS A 49 1.73 -25.91 -10.64
N GLY A 50 1.00 -24.82 -10.35
CA GLY A 50 0.37 -23.95 -11.33
C GLY A 50 -1.04 -24.38 -11.74
N ALA A 51 -1.65 -25.35 -11.07
CA ALA A 51 -3.03 -25.72 -11.31
C ALA A 51 -3.98 -24.66 -10.71
N ALA A 52 -5.02 -24.29 -11.47
CA ALA A 52 -6.02 -23.32 -11.02
C ALA A 52 -6.78 -23.83 -9.81
N ARG A 53 -7.01 -22.93 -8.85
CA ARG A 53 -7.78 -23.14 -7.62
C ARG A 53 -8.94 -22.15 -7.57
N PRO A 54 -10.09 -22.50 -6.97
CA PRO A 54 -11.16 -21.55 -6.74
C PRO A 54 -10.68 -20.33 -5.95
N SER A 55 -11.14 -19.13 -6.34
CA SER A 55 -10.91 -17.93 -5.54
C SER A 55 -11.70 -18.02 -4.23
N PRO A 56 -11.07 -17.80 -3.07
CA PRO A 56 -11.81 -17.67 -1.83
C PRO A 56 -12.51 -16.31 -1.70
N PHE A 57 -12.06 -15.28 -2.46
CA PHE A 57 -12.55 -13.91 -2.33
C PHE A 57 -13.65 -13.62 -3.34
N VAL A 58 -14.69 -12.93 -2.89
CA VAL A 58 -15.82 -12.46 -3.72
C VAL A 58 -15.87 -10.96 -3.84
N GLY A 59 -15.06 -10.24 -3.10
CA GLY A 59 -14.99 -8.79 -3.17
C GLY A 59 -13.87 -8.24 -2.30
N GLY A 60 -13.59 -6.96 -2.49
CA GLY A 60 -12.57 -6.25 -1.73
C GLY A 60 -12.41 -4.81 -2.18
N ARG A 61 -11.62 -4.10 -1.40
CA ARG A 61 -11.15 -2.74 -1.69
C ARG A 61 -9.66 -2.67 -1.46
N ILE A 62 -8.98 -1.86 -2.26
CA ILE A 62 -7.64 -1.39 -1.96
C ILE A 62 -7.59 0.10 -2.24
N LEU A 63 -6.93 0.83 -1.36
CA LEU A 63 -6.67 2.26 -1.45
C LEU A 63 -5.17 2.48 -1.46
N TYR A 64 -4.74 3.39 -2.31
CA TYR A 64 -3.41 4.01 -2.28
C TYR A 64 -3.58 5.51 -2.29
N ASP A 65 -2.96 6.24 -1.37
CA ASP A 65 -3.00 7.68 -1.35
C ASP A 65 -1.72 8.33 -1.92
N ALA A 66 -1.76 9.64 -2.12
CA ALA A 66 -0.63 10.40 -2.65
C ALA A 66 0.53 10.57 -1.64
N HIS A 67 0.32 10.18 -0.38
CA HIS A 67 1.31 10.30 0.70
C HIS A 67 2.02 8.97 1.01
N GLY A 68 1.77 7.93 0.19
CA GLY A 68 2.38 6.63 0.35
C GLY A 68 1.69 5.73 1.38
N ASN A 69 0.46 6.05 1.79
CA ASN A 69 -0.33 5.17 2.65
C ASN A 69 -1.22 4.25 1.80
N MET A 70 -1.49 3.07 2.33
CA MET A 70 -2.38 2.10 1.69
C MET A 70 -3.23 1.36 2.71
N SER A 71 -4.38 0.87 2.25
CA SER A 71 -5.18 -0.11 2.97
C SER A 71 -5.83 -1.10 2.02
N ALA A 72 -5.98 -2.35 2.44
CA ALA A 72 -6.62 -3.40 1.66
C ALA A 72 -7.59 -4.20 2.51
N GLN A 73 -8.75 -4.52 1.94
CA GLN A 73 -9.79 -5.35 2.54
C GLN A 73 -10.27 -6.38 1.50
N LEU A 74 -10.35 -7.64 1.92
CA LEU A 74 -10.81 -8.75 1.10
C LEU A 74 -11.87 -9.54 1.85
N THR A 75 -12.94 -9.94 1.16
CA THR A 75 -14.09 -10.65 1.74
C THR A 75 -14.23 -12.01 1.09
N HIS A 76 -14.32 -13.08 1.90
CA HIS A 76 -14.61 -14.44 1.44
C HIS A 76 -16.10 -14.65 1.13
N ALA A 77 -16.39 -15.54 0.19
CA ALA A 77 -17.75 -15.93 -0.18
C ALA A 77 -18.56 -16.55 0.96
N ALA A 78 -17.88 -17.29 1.84
CA ALA A 78 -18.51 -18.09 2.89
C ALA A 78 -18.92 -17.32 4.16
N ARG A 79 -18.79 -15.98 4.17
CA ARG A 79 -19.18 -15.18 5.33
C ARG A 79 -20.70 -15.23 5.56
N LYS A 80 -21.08 -15.44 6.80
CA LYS A 80 -22.49 -15.44 7.24
C LYS A 80 -22.69 -14.37 8.31
N PRO A 81 -23.93 -13.85 8.47
CA PRO A 81 -24.28 -13.05 9.65
C PRO A 81 -24.03 -13.83 10.94
N LEU A 82 -23.69 -13.11 11.99
CA LEU A 82 -23.53 -13.70 13.32
C LEU A 82 -24.90 -13.83 14.01
N SER A 83 -25.08 -14.90 14.81
CA SER A 83 -26.22 -14.99 15.72
C SER A 83 -26.09 -13.99 16.90
N THR A 84 -27.18 -13.76 17.62
CA THR A 84 -27.18 -12.88 18.80
C THR A 84 -27.74 -13.64 20.00
N PRO A 85 -26.87 -14.03 20.97
CA PRO A 85 -25.42 -13.87 21.02
C PRO A 85 -24.68 -14.79 20.05
N SER A 86 -23.53 -14.34 19.53
CA SER A 86 -22.70 -15.14 18.62
C SER A 86 -21.91 -16.20 19.38
N THR A 87 -21.76 -17.36 18.74
CA THR A 87 -20.90 -18.44 19.23
C THR A 87 -19.41 -18.15 18.95
N GLU A 88 -18.51 -18.85 19.61
CA GLU A 88 -17.07 -18.78 19.35
C GLU A 88 -16.74 -19.24 17.91
N ALA A 89 -17.36 -20.32 17.44
CA ALA A 89 -17.17 -20.83 16.09
C ALA A 89 -17.60 -19.82 15.01
N GLU A 90 -18.70 -19.10 15.22
CA GLU A 90 -19.14 -18.05 14.30
C GLU A 90 -18.16 -16.88 14.27
N ARG A 91 -17.64 -16.45 15.42
CA ARG A 91 -16.62 -15.39 15.49
C ARG A 91 -15.33 -15.80 14.79
N ALA A 92 -14.87 -17.05 15.02
CA ALA A 92 -13.69 -17.62 14.36
C ALA A 92 -13.87 -17.66 12.83
N ALA A 93 -15.04 -18.11 12.36
CA ALA A 93 -15.36 -18.13 10.93
C ALA A 93 -15.46 -16.72 10.32
N ALA A 94 -16.05 -15.78 11.05
CA ALA A 94 -16.11 -14.38 10.62
C ALA A 94 -14.71 -13.74 10.52
N TYR A 95 -13.83 -14.02 11.46
CA TYR A 95 -12.43 -13.60 11.43
C TYR A 95 -11.70 -14.22 10.23
N ALA A 96 -11.75 -15.55 10.06
CA ALA A 96 -11.10 -16.24 8.95
C ALA A 96 -11.63 -15.83 7.57
N GLY A 97 -12.86 -15.36 7.50
CA GLY A 97 -13.52 -14.93 6.27
C GLY A 97 -13.21 -13.48 5.84
N TYR A 98 -12.34 -12.77 6.54
CA TYR A 98 -12.03 -11.37 6.22
C TYR A 98 -10.56 -11.09 6.39
N VAL A 99 -9.94 -10.52 5.35
CA VAL A 99 -8.56 -10.06 5.37
C VAL A 99 -8.56 -8.56 5.31
N SER A 100 -7.91 -7.91 6.27
CA SER A 100 -7.71 -6.46 6.27
C SER A 100 -6.31 -6.13 6.75
N TYR A 101 -5.66 -5.18 6.09
CA TYR A 101 -4.40 -4.61 6.53
C TYR A 101 -4.23 -3.19 5.99
N PHE A 102 -3.41 -2.44 6.67
CA PHE A 102 -3.04 -1.08 6.27
C PHE A 102 -1.57 -0.81 6.61
N GLY A 103 -1.05 0.24 6.05
CA GLY A 103 0.32 0.70 6.27
C GLY A 103 0.78 1.62 5.14
N ARG A 104 2.06 1.52 4.81
CA ARG A 104 2.66 2.30 3.74
C ARG A 104 2.96 1.44 2.52
N PHE A 105 3.21 2.09 1.38
CA PHE A 105 3.71 1.39 0.20
C PHE A 105 4.90 2.10 -0.42
N THR A 106 5.75 1.32 -1.08
CA THR A 106 6.84 1.79 -1.94
C THR A 106 6.78 1.09 -3.28
N LEU A 107 7.28 1.76 -4.33
CA LEU A 107 7.28 1.26 -5.71
C LEU A 107 8.71 1.00 -6.17
N ASP A 108 8.89 -0.11 -6.88
CA ASP A 108 10.06 -0.37 -7.70
C ASP A 108 9.61 -0.46 -9.15
N GLU A 109 9.84 0.60 -9.91
CA GLU A 109 9.42 0.69 -11.31
C GLU A 109 10.24 -0.26 -12.21
N THR A 110 11.49 -0.52 -11.86
CA THR A 110 12.37 -1.43 -12.61
C THR A 110 11.86 -2.88 -12.52
N GLN A 111 11.50 -3.32 -11.32
CA GLN A 111 10.96 -4.64 -11.06
C GLN A 111 9.44 -4.73 -11.30
N ARG A 112 8.80 -3.58 -11.58
CA ARG A 112 7.34 -3.44 -11.64
C ARG A 112 6.67 -4.05 -10.42
N SER A 113 7.16 -3.68 -9.24
CA SER A 113 6.61 -4.17 -7.97
C SER A 113 6.19 -3.03 -7.04
N VAL A 114 5.16 -3.31 -6.23
CA VAL A 114 4.75 -2.52 -5.09
C VAL A 114 4.98 -3.35 -3.84
N THR A 115 5.62 -2.76 -2.85
CA THR A 115 5.82 -3.36 -1.53
C THR A 115 4.90 -2.69 -0.53
N HIS A 116 4.02 -3.47 0.10
CA HIS A 116 3.19 -3.02 1.21
C HIS A 116 3.95 -3.25 2.50
N HIS A 117 4.22 -2.20 3.27
CA HIS A 117 4.82 -2.23 4.61
C HIS A 117 3.67 -2.26 5.61
N VAL A 118 3.38 -3.41 6.19
CA VAL A 118 2.18 -3.62 7.01
C VAL A 118 2.37 -3.08 8.42
N GLU A 119 1.54 -2.10 8.80
CA GLU A 119 1.51 -1.50 10.15
C GLU A 119 0.44 -2.13 11.03
N GLY A 120 -0.68 -2.55 10.44
CA GLY A 120 -1.77 -3.22 11.13
C GLY A 120 -2.50 -4.21 10.24
N SER A 121 -2.96 -5.34 10.81
CA SER A 121 -3.61 -6.39 10.05
C SER A 121 -4.54 -7.23 10.92
N THR A 122 -5.61 -7.79 10.32
CA THR A 122 -6.39 -8.89 10.93
C THR A 122 -5.53 -10.13 11.14
N ASN A 123 -4.52 -10.40 10.30
CA ASN A 123 -3.53 -11.43 10.57
C ASN A 123 -2.36 -10.83 11.36
N PRO A 124 -2.21 -11.11 12.67
CA PRO A 124 -1.16 -10.51 13.50
C PRO A 124 0.26 -10.84 13.02
N ASN A 125 0.45 -11.96 12.30
CA ASN A 125 1.76 -12.36 11.77
C ASN A 125 2.24 -11.48 10.60
N TRP A 126 1.38 -10.63 10.04
CA TRP A 126 1.76 -9.70 8.98
C TRP A 126 2.22 -8.33 9.49
N VAL A 127 1.93 -8.00 10.75
CA VAL A 127 2.34 -6.71 11.34
C VAL A 127 3.86 -6.62 11.37
N ASN A 128 4.41 -5.47 10.97
CA ASN A 128 5.84 -5.21 10.80
C ASN A 128 6.54 -6.10 9.75
N THR A 129 5.78 -6.65 8.79
CA THR A 129 6.33 -7.37 7.63
C THR A 129 6.07 -6.62 6.32
N THR A 130 6.60 -7.14 5.23
CA THR A 130 6.40 -6.61 3.89
C THR A 130 5.70 -7.63 2.99
N LEU A 131 4.79 -7.12 2.14
CA LEU A 131 4.08 -7.93 1.16
C LEU A 131 4.39 -7.39 -0.24
N VAL A 132 5.22 -8.10 -1.00
CA VAL A 132 5.58 -7.72 -2.37
C VAL A 132 4.49 -8.17 -3.35
N ARG A 133 4.11 -7.28 -4.28
CA ARG A 133 3.18 -7.55 -5.39
C ARG A 133 3.78 -7.05 -6.69
N TYR A 134 3.72 -7.86 -7.73
CA TYR A 134 4.12 -7.45 -9.07
C TYR A 134 2.92 -6.86 -9.79
N TYR A 135 3.06 -5.65 -10.32
CA TYR A 135 1.91 -4.93 -10.88
C TYR A 135 1.94 -4.86 -12.40
N ALA A 136 0.75 -4.80 -12.97
CA ALA A 136 0.50 -4.36 -14.32
C ALA A 136 -0.78 -3.51 -14.34
N PHE A 137 -0.80 -2.49 -15.20
CA PHE A 137 -2.00 -1.71 -15.49
C PHE A 137 -2.55 -2.09 -16.86
N SER A 138 -3.86 -1.95 -17.06
CA SER A 138 -4.45 -1.94 -18.39
C SER A 138 -4.07 -0.65 -19.13
N ASP A 139 -4.15 -0.66 -20.47
CA ASP A 139 -3.76 0.49 -21.32
C ASP A 139 -4.54 1.77 -20.97
N ASP A 140 -5.79 1.62 -20.57
CA ASP A 140 -6.66 2.73 -20.14
C ASP A 140 -6.45 3.16 -18.67
N GLY A 141 -5.57 2.49 -17.92
CA GLY A 141 -5.27 2.74 -16.52
C GLY A 141 -6.44 2.45 -15.55
N ASN A 142 -7.53 1.83 -16.02
CA ASN A 142 -8.71 1.54 -15.19
C ASN A 142 -8.64 0.18 -14.48
N ARG A 143 -7.68 -0.68 -14.85
CA ARG A 143 -7.42 -1.95 -14.16
C ARG A 143 -5.99 -1.99 -13.62
N LEU A 144 -5.84 -2.55 -12.43
CA LEU A 144 -4.58 -2.85 -11.77
C LEU A 144 -4.55 -4.34 -11.44
N MET A 145 -3.58 -5.06 -11.96
CA MET A 145 -3.32 -6.45 -11.62
C MET A 145 -2.16 -6.50 -10.62
N LEU A 146 -2.37 -7.21 -9.51
CA LEU A 146 -1.36 -7.42 -8.47
C LEU A 146 -1.09 -8.91 -8.32
N SER A 147 0.07 -9.37 -8.77
CA SER A 147 0.47 -10.77 -8.73
C SER A 147 1.38 -11.08 -7.56
N VAL A 148 1.19 -12.25 -6.95
CA VAL A 148 2.05 -12.83 -5.92
C VAL A 148 2.90 -13.92 -6.55
N LYS A 149 4.19 -13.96 -6.22
CA LYS A 149 5.10 -15.01 -6.65
C LYS A 149 5.62 -15.80 -5.45
N ASN A 150 5.83 -17.09 -5.64
CA ASN A 150 6.56 -17.92 -4.68
C ASN A 150 8.08 -17.73 -4.80
N ALA A 151 8.86 -18.41 -3.94
CA ALA A 151 10.32 -18.34 -3.93
C ALA A 151 10.98 -18.78 -5.26
N ALA A 152 10.29 -19.62 -6.07
CA ALA A 152 10.74 -20.03 -7.39
C ALA A 152 10.37 -19.02 -8.50
N GLY A 153 9.80 -17.86 -8.15
CA GLY A 153 9.40 -16.82 -9.11
C GLY A 153 8.08 -17.11 -9.84
N ARG A 154 7.39 -18.22 -9.53
CA ARG A 154 6.13 -18.59 -10.15
C ARG A 154 4.98 -17.78 -9.55
N VAL A 155 4.08 -17.29 -10.40
CA VAL A 155 2.85 -16.63 -9.95
C VAL A 155 1.93 -17.65 -9.29
N THR A 156 1.52 -17.38 -8.05
CA THR A 156 0.57 -18.18 -7.26
C THR A 156 -0.79 -17.54 -7.12
N GLY A 157 -0.90 -16.26 -7.46
CA GLY A 157 -2.17 -15.56 -7.49
C GLY A 157 -2.06 -14.21 -8.16
N THR A 158 -3.15 -13.78 -8.79
CA THR A 158 -3.28 -12.45 -9.38
C THR A 158 -4.63 -11.85 -9.01
N LEU A 159 -4.61 -10.75 -8.26
CA LEU A 159 -5.80 -9.97 -7.93
C LEU A 159 -5.96 -8.90 -9.00
N THR A 160 -7.13 -8.87 -9.63
CA THR A 160 -7.50 -7.85 -10.60
C THR A 160 -8.44 -6.84 -9.94
N TRP A 161 -8.02 -5.60 -10.00
CA TRP A 161 -8.71 -4.47 -9.41
C TRP A 161 -9.21 -3.51 -10.49
N GLU A 162 -10.38 -2.94 -10.31
CA GLU A 162 -10.96 -1.90 -11.15
C GLU A 162 -11.02 -0.59 -10.38
N ARG A 163 -10.62 0.51 -11.04
CA ARG A 163 -10.63 1.84 -10.45
C ARG A 163 -12.05 2.28 -10.13
N LEU A 164 -12.27 2.81 -8.93
CA LEU A 164 -13.50 3.51 -8.56
C LEU A 164 -13.39 4.99 -8.93
N ARG A 165 -14.46 5.52 -9.48
CA ARG A 165 -14.62 6.94 -9.81
C ARG A 165 -15.51 7.64 -8.80
#